data_3fa6da4896dd2728c1661f77725d135c
#
_entry.id   3fa6da4896dd2728c1661f77725d135c
#
_cell.length_a   1.000
_cell.length_b   1.000
_cell.length_c   1.000
_cell.angle_alpha   90.00
_cell.angle_beta   90.00
_cell.angle_gamma   90.00
#
_symmetry.space_group_name_H-M   'P 1'
#
loop_
_entity.id
_entity.type
_entity.pdbx_description
1 polymer ?
#
loop_
_entity_poly.entity_id
_entity_poly.type
_entity_poly.pdbx_seq_one_letter_code
_entity_poly.pdbx_strand_id
1 'polypeptide(L)'
;RLMQIKTIKTVVVGFSALGFGLFTAPVLENLWLEDEFGLESFERGAWGTVAGLATVGALIYVGPKFDRMWRENPTRTLHLVGALIGFSAIFKPIQWAMPTVPLFIGFSIPTLVMLSTAFAMVGPLMQAIVPYRLRGTGTALITLYIFFIGGTGGGLISFMFADSWGPRVTTLVLTVPSALIGGWIMYRGARHIRGDLSLNVQELLDEQDEQRRADGDGEVPALQINNLDFSYGSVQVLFDVAFEVKKGETLALLGTNGAGKSTILRVISGLGVPQRGVVRLHGRTVTYSSPQLRSRLGIQQLPGGKGVFGDMTVRQNLVMGAYVHRADKADVERRIADVLDLFPDLANRQSQRAVSMSGGQQQMLALARVLLHE
;
A
#
# COMPACT_ATOMS: atom_id res chain seq x y z
N ARG A 1 6.20 2.78 1.91
CA ARG A 1 5.95 2.86 0.47
C ARG A 1 4.62 3.51 0.13
N LEU A 2 3.47 3.01 0.65
CA LEU A 2 2.16 3.65 0.43
C LEU A 2 2.16 5.12 0.85
N MET A 3 2.88 5.47 1.92
CA MET A 3 3.05 6.85 2.41
C MET A 3 3.93 7.74 1.49
N GLN A 4 4.58 7.20 0.46
CA GLN A 4 5.28 7.97 -0.56
C GLN A 4 4.33 8.51 -1.62
N ILE A 5 3.18 7.86 -1.84
CA ILE A 5 2.10 8.36 -2.68
C ILE A 5 1.47 9.56 -1.96
N LYS A 6 1.64 10.75 -2.51
CA LYS A 6 1.27 12.02 -1.86
C LYS A 6 -0.21 12.08 -1.47
N THR A 7 -1.10 11.59 -2.34
CA THR A 7 -2.54 11.54 -2.05
C THR A 7 -2.85 10.57 -0.91
N ILE A 8 -2.22 9.39 -0.86
CA ILE A 8 -2.43 8.43 0.25
C ILE A 8 -1.97 9.04 1.57
N LYS A 9 -0.78 9.65 1.60
CA LYS A 9 -0.27 10.35 2.79
C LYS A 9 -1.27 11.41 3.28
N THR A 10 -1.82 12.19 2.36
CA THR A 10 -2.81 13.22 2.67
C THR A 10 -4.08 12.62 3.28
N VAL A 11 -4.61 11.55 2.67
CA VAL A 11 -5.81 10.86 3.15
C VAL A 11 -5.58 10.27 4.54
N VAL A 12 -4.48 9.56 4.75
CA VAL A 12 -4.14 8.96 6.05
C VAL A 12 -4.05 10.03 7.13
N VAL A 13 -3.30 11.11 6.91
CA VAL A 13 -3.12 12.18 7.89
C VAL A 13 -4.42 12.96 8.13
N GLY A 14 -5.19 13.27 7.07
CA GLY A 14 -6.46 13.99 7.17
C GLY A 14 -7.51 13.21 7.96
N PHE A 15 -7.66 11.92 7.69
CA PHE A 15 -8.59 11.07 8.43
C PHE A 15 -8.09 10.74 9.84
N SER A 16 -6.78 10.66 10.08
CA SER A 16 -6.24 10.53 11.45
C SER A 16 -6.60 11.75 12.31
N ALA A 17 -6.47 12.95 11.75
CA ALA A 17 -6.88 14.17 12.43
C ALA A 17 -8.38 14.15 12.75
N LEU A 18 -9.23 13.75 11.79
CA LEU A 18 -10.68 13.62 11.99
C LEU A 18 -11.02 12.58 13.06
N GLY A 19 -10.24 11.51 13.18
CA GLY A 19 -10.44 10.42 14.14
C GLY A 19 -10.51 10.86 15.61
N PHE A 20 -9.81 11.95 15.98
CA PHE A 20 -9.82 12.48 17.35
C PHE A 20 -11.22 12.85 17.85
N GLY A 21 -12.06 13.40 17.00
CA GLY A 21 -13.44 13.74 17.36
C GLY A 21 -14.48 12.66 17.00
N LEU A 22 -14.14 11.82 16.00
CA LEU A 22 -15.11 10.92 15.38
C LEU A 22 -15.64 9.83 16.33
N PHE A 23 -14.75 9.24 17.14
CA PHE A 23 -15.11 8.12 18.00
C PHE A 23 -15.53 8.55 19.41
N THR A 24 -15.04 9.70 19.86
CA THR A 24 -15.34 10.21 21.20
C THR A 24 -16.62 11.01 21.26
N ALA A 25 -16.97 11.74 20.19
CA ALA A 25 -18.18 12.55 20.15
C ALA A 25 -19.47 11.75 20.41
N PRO A 26 -19.73 10.58 19.80
CA PRO A 26 -20.95 9.82 20.09
C PRO A 26 -21.07 9.36 21.54
N VAL A 27 -19.94 9.04 22.18
CA VAL A 27 -19.91 8.63 23.59
C VAL A 27 -20.27 9.80 24.48
N LEU A 28 -19.63 10.94 24.29
CA LEU A 28 -19.89 12.16 25.08
C LEU A 28 -21.30 12.71 24.83
N GLU A 29 -21.82 12.61 23.61
CA GLU A 29 -23.21 12.97 23.27
C GLU A 29 -24.24 12.08 23.99
N ASN A 30 -23.97 10.77 24.06
CA ASN A 30 -24.82 9.87 24.79
C ASN A 30 -24.87 10.19 26.30
N LEU A 31 -23.70 10.46 26.89
CA LEU A 31 -23.64 10.85 28.31
C LEU A 31 -24.39 12.18 28.55
N TRP A 32 -24.18 13.16 27.69
CA TRP A 32 -24.86 14.44 27.82
C TRP A 32 -26.38 14.37 27.65
N LEU A 33 -26.88 13.52 26.72
CA LEU A 33 -28.31 13.30 26.54
C LEU A 33 -28.96 12.65 27.76
N GLU A 34 -28.20 11.81 28.47
CA GLU A 34 -28.63 11.24 29.76
C GLU A 34 -28.66 12.31 30.85
N ASP A 35 -27.56 13.04 31.02
CA ASP A 35 -27.37 13.99 32.10
C ASP A 35 -28.30 15.23 31.97
N GLU A 36 -28.45 15.79 30.78
CA GLU A 36 -29.16 17.05 30.52
C GLU A 36 -30.67 16.84 30.30
N PHE A 37 -31.03 15.77 29.57
CA PHE A 37 -32.42 15.52 29.20
C PHE A 37 -33.05 14.32 29.93
N GLY A 38 -32.29 13.60 30.75
CA GLY A 38 -32.78 12.43 31.49
C GLY A 38 -33.23 11.26 30.59
N LEU A 39 -32.70 11.16 29.37
CA LEU A 39 -33.12 10.13 28.41
C LEU A 39 -32.59 8.76 28.82
N GLU A 40 -33.48 7.77 28.81
CA GLU A 40 -33.11 6.38 29.01
C GLU A 40 -32.34 5.81 27.81
N SER A 41 -31.61 4.70 28.02
CA SER A 41 -30.80 4.08 26.98
C SER A 41 -31.59 3.72 25.72
N PHE A 42 -32.86 3.28 25.89
CA PHE A 42 -33.76 2.98 24.76
C PHE A 42 -34.10 4.22 23.94
N GLU A 43 -34.42 5.34 24.59
CA GLU A 43 -34.77 6.60 23.95
C GLU A 43 -33.58 7.17 23.17
N ARG A 44 -32.39 7.15 23.76
CA ARG A 44 -31.16 7.55 23.09
C ARG A 44 -30.88 6.71 21.84
N GLY A 45 -31.07 5.39 21.92
CA GLY A 45 -30.97 4.47 20.79
C GLY A 45 -32.00 4.75 19.69
N ALA A 46 -33.25 5.04 20.06
CA ALA A 46 -34.33 5.39 19.14
C ALA A 46 -33.98 6.68 18.35
N TRP A 47 -33.54 7.74 19.02
CA TRP A 47 -33.09 8.97 18.38
C TRP A 47 -31.87 8.77 17.49
N GLY A 48 -30.89 7.97 17.91
CA GLY A 48 -29.74 7.59 17.10
C GLY A 48 -30.16 6.85 15.82
N THR A 49 -31.19 5.98 15.92
CA THR A 49 -31.75 5.27 14.76
C THR A 49 -32.40 6.24 13.77
N VAL A 50 -33.16 7.24 14.24
CA VAL A 50 -33.73 8.27 13.38
C VAL A 50 -32.64 9.03 12.61
N ALA A 51 -31.58 9.43 13.28
CA ALA A 51 -30.44 10.10 12.64
C ALA A 51 -29.71 9.19 11.63
N GLY A 52 -29.56 7.92 11.97
CA GLY A 52 -28.98 6.89 11.09
C GLY A 52 -29.79 6.66 9.83
N LEU A 53 -31.11 6.49 9.94
CA LEU A 53 -32.00 6.32 8.78
C LEU A 53 -32.00 7.55 7.86
N ALA A 54 -32.02 8.75 8.42
CA ALA A 54 -31.89 9.98 7.63
C ALA A 54 -30.55 10.03 6.87
N THR A 55 -29.46 9.58 7.51
CA THR A 55 -28.14 9.51 6.89
C THR A 55 -28.11 8.50 5.75
N VAL A 56 -28.67 7.30 5.92
CA VAL A 56 -28.79 6.29 4.86
C VAL A 56 -29.59 6.81 3.68
N GLY A 57 -30.75 7.44 3.93
CA GLY A 57 -31.57 8.07 2.88
C GLY A 57 -30.77 9.13 2.09
N ALA A 58 -30.02 9.97 2.79
CA ALA A 58 -29.17 10.98 2.15
C ALA A 58 -28.05 10.34 1.28
N LEU A 59 -27.40 9.26 1.76
CA LEU A 59 -26.34 8.55 1.03
C LEU A 59 -26.88 7.89 -0.24
N ILE A 60 -28.08 7.33 -0.22
CA ILE A 60 -28.72 6.75 -1.42
C ILE A 60 -28.91 7.83 -2.48
N TYR A 61 -29.27 9.06 -2.09
CA TYR A 61 -29.47 10.18 -3.00
C TYR A 61 -28.15 10.83 -3.49
N VAL A 62 -27.17 10.95 -2.60
CA VAL A 62 -25.90 11.64 -2.87
C VAL A 62 -24.88 10.72 -3.54
N GLY A 63 -24.87 9.43 -3.21
CA GLY A 63 -23.88 8.45 -3.68
C GLY A 63 -23.71 8.46 -5.21
N PRO A 64 -24.77 8.26 -6.02
CA PRO A 64 -24.65 8.24 -7.48
C PRO A 64 -24.10 9.55 -8.07
N LYS A 65 -24.38 10.69 -7.44
CA LYS A 65 -23.85 12.00 -7.86
C LYS A 65 -22.36 12.12 -7.60
N PHE A 66 -21.92 11.59 -6.45
CA PHE A 66 -20.50 11.50 -6.09
C PHE A 66 -19.73 10.59 -7.04
N ASP A 67 -20.25 9.40 -7.35
CA ASP A 67 -19.64 8.47 -8.29
C ASP A 67 -19.48 9.08 -9.68
N ARG A 68 -20.50 9.81 -10.14
CA ARG A 68 -20.42 10.52 -11.41
C ARG A 68 -19.35 11.61 -11.38
N MET A 69 -19.35 12.45 -10.35
CA MET A 69 -18.37 13.51 -10.18
C MET A 69 -16.95 12.97 -10.05
N TRP A 70 -16.76 11.82 -9.36
CA TRP A 70 -15.48 11.12 -9.26
C TRP A 70 -14.93 10.73 -10.63
N ARG A 71 -15.78 10.13 -11.48
CA ARG A 71 -15.40 9.73 -12.85
C ARG A 71 -15.07 10.94 -13.73
N GLU A 72 -15.78 12.05 -13.57
CA GLU A 72 -15.57 13.26 -14.37
C GLU A 72 -14.34 14.06 -13.89
N ASN A 73 -14.18 14.25 -12.59
CA ASN A 73 -13.09 15.05 -12.02
C ASN A 73 -12.71 14.63 -10.58
N PRO A 74 -11.77 13.69 -10.42
CA PRO A 74 -11.31 13.21 -9.11
C PRO A 74 -10.80 14.33 -8.19
N THR A 75 -10.14 15.35 -8.75
CA THR A 75 -9.63 16.50 -7.97
C THR A 75 -10.77 17.29 -7.34
N ARG A 76 -11.82 17.57 -8.12
CA ARG A 76 -13.01 18.29 -7.63
C ARG A 76 -13.72 17.51 -6.55
N THR A 77 -13.79 16.18 -6.71
CA THR A 77 -14.40 15.29 -5.73
C THR A 77 -13.64 15.33 -4.41
N LEU A 78 -12.31 15.27 -4.45
CA LEU A 78 -11.49 15.29 -3.22
C LEU A 78 -11.51 16.68 -2.54
N HIS A 79 -11.60 17.78 -3.32
CA HIS A 79 -11.85 19.11 -2.75
C HIS A 79 -13.21 19.16 -2.03
N LEU A 80 -14.25 18.55 -2.62
CA LEU A 80 -15.57 18.50 -1.99
C LEU A 80 -15.55 17.64 -0.71
N VAL A 81 -14.85 16.52 -0.71
CA VAL A 81 -14.64 15.69 0.51
C VAL A 81 -14.01 16.54 1.61
N GLY A 82 -12.91 17.24 1.32
CA GLY A 82 -12.26 18.13 2.28
C GLY A 82 -13.19 19.26 2.78
N ALA A 83 -13.97 19.85 1.87
CA ALA A 83 -14.96 20.89 2.22
C ALA A 83 -16.06 20.33 3.11
N LEU A 84 -16.65 19.17 2.80
CA LEU A 84 -17.69 18.53 3.63
C LEU A 84 -17.18 18.26 5.05
N ILE A 85 -15.97 17.72 5.18
CA ILE A 85 -15.35 17.52 6.49
C ILE A 85 -15.19 18.86 7.24
N GLY A 86 -14.65 19.88 6.58
CA GLY A 86 -14.48 21.21 7.19
C GLY A 86 -15.81 21.88 7.57
N PHE A 87 -16.81 21.82 6.69
CA PHE A 87 -18.14 22.38 6.97
C PHE A 87 -18.89 21.66 8.08
N SER A 88 -18.63 20.35 8.30
CA SER A 88 -19.23 19.63 9.42
C SER A 88 -18.91 20.27 10.78
N ALA A 89 -17.76 20.93 10.89
CA ALA A 89 -17.33 21.65 12.08
C ALA A 89 -18.29 22.81 12.47
N ILE A 90 -19.03 23.38 11.52
CA ILE A 90 -19.96 24.48 11.78
C ILE A 90 -21.22 23.98 12.48
N PHE A 91 -21.70 22.78 12.12
CA PHE A 91 -22.93 22.22 12.67
C PHE A 91 -22.78 21.71 14.11
N LYS A 92 -21.59 21.33 14.53
CA LYS A 92 -21.35 20.83 15.89
C LYS A 92 -21.64 21.86 16.98
N PRO A 93 -21.10 23.08 16.96
CA PRO A 93 -21.47 24.12 17.94
C PRO A 93 -22.96 24.45 17.92
N ILE A 94 -23.59 24.48 16.74
CA ILE A 94 -25.03 24.74 16.61
C ILE A 94 -25.84 23.60 17.26
N GLN A 95 -25.50 22.35 16.98
CA GLN A 95 -26.11 21.17 17.61
C GLN A 95 -26.10 21.29 19.15
N TRP A 96 -24.93 21.59 19.71
CA TRP A 96 -24.74 21.69 21.18
C TRP A 96 -25.37 22.95 21.81
N ALA A 97 -25.85 23.91 21.01
CA ALA A 97 -26.60 25.07 21.46
C ALA A 97 -28.13 24.81 21.49
N MET A 98 -28.59 23.66 20.97
CA MET A 98 -30.01 23.39 20.84
C MET A 98 -30.66 23.03 22.20
N PRO A 99 -31.84 23.64 22.54
CA PRO A 99 -32.45 23.49 23.82
C PRO A 99 -33.34 22.22 23.98
N THR A 100 -33.57 21.49 22.90
CA THR A 100 -34.44 20.31 22.88
C THR A 100 -33.85 19.15 22.13
N VAL A 101 -34.19 17.92 22.54
CA VAL A 101 -33.69 16.69 21.90
C VAL A 101 -33.97 16.63 20.39
N PRO A 102 -35.24 16.93 19.91
CA PRO A 102 -35.49 16.89 18.47
C PRO A 102 -34.64 17.86 17.67
N LEU A 103 -34.35 19.06 18.15
CA LEU A 103 -33.50 20.03 17.53
C LEU A 103 -32.01 19.58 17.57
N PHE A 104 -31.56 19.08 18.73
CA PHE A 104 -30.20 18.54 18.88
C PHE A 104 -29.94 17.42 17.86
N ILE A 105 -30.84 16.46 17.75
CA ILE A 105 -30.76 15.37 16.77
C ILE A 105 -30.90 15.91 15.35
N GLY A 106 -31.82 16.82 15.08
CA GLY A 106 -32.01 17.45 13.79
C GLY A 106 -30.73 18.11 13.24
N PHE A 107 -30.00 18.83 14.10
CA PHE A 107 -28.70 19.45 13.73
C PHE A 107 -27.53 18.49 13.72
N SER A 108 -27.65 17.27 14.27
CA SER A 108 -26.63 16.23 14.12
C SER A 108 -26.64 15.59 12.72
N ILE A 109 -27.83 15.51 12.08
CA ILE A 109 -28.01 14.84 10.78
C ILE A 109 -27.09 15.44 9.68
N PRO A 110 -27.01 16.75 9.46
CA PRO A 110 -26.09 17.33 8.47
C PRO A 110 -24.63 16.91 8.71
N THR A 111 -24.17 16.90 9.95
CA THR A 111 -22.82 16.44 10.30
C THR A 111 -22.60 14.99 9.92
N LEU A 112 -23.53 14.11 10.29
CA LEU A 112 -23.47 12.68 9.97
C LEU A 112 -23.48 12.43 8.47
N VAL A 113 -24.36 13.12 7.72
CA VAL A 113 -24.44 13.00 6.26
C VAL A 113 -23.12 13.44 5.60
N MET A 114 -22.56 14.58 6.02
CA MET A 114 -21.31 15.11 5.46
C MET A 114 -20.14 14.15 5.71
N LEU A 115 -19.99 13.66 6.95
CA LEU A 115 -18.91 12.75 7.31
C LEU A 115 -19.08 11.38 6.64
N SER A 116 -20.29 10.81 6.65
CA SER A 116 -20.57 9.53 6.01
C SER A 116 -20.33 9.59 4.50
N THR A 117 -20.69 10.70 3.84
CA THR A 117 -20.41 10.93 2.43
C THR A 117 -18.90 11.01 2.18
N ALA A 118 -18.15 11.71 3.03
CA ALA A 118 -16.69 11.77 2.92
C ALA A 118 -16.04 10.38 3.09
N PHE A 119 -16.51 9.59 4.05
CA PHE A 119 -16.01 8.21 4.26
C PHE A 119 -16.34 7.27 3.11
N ALA A 120 -17.52 7.38 2.51
CA ALA A 120 -17.92 6.55 1.37
C ALA A 120 -16.93 6.66 0.18
N MET A 121 -16.23 7.80 0.06
CA MET A 121 -15.23 8.02 -1.00
C MET A 121 -13.85 7.39 -0.73
N VAL A 122 -13.58 6.92 0.48
CA VAL A 122 -12.27 6.31 0.81
C VAL A 122 -12.03 5.04 -0.01
N GLY A 123 -13.03 4.18 -0.15
CA GLY A 123 -12.94 2.94 -0.91
C GLY A 123 -12.58 3.17 -2.39
N PRO A 124 -13.40 3.91 -3.15
CA PRO A 124 -13.10 4.26 -4.55
C PRO A 124 -11.75 4.95 -4.72
N LEU A 125 -11.40 5.88 -3.82
CA LEU A 125 -10.12 6.57 -3.85
C LEU A 125 -8.94 5.59 -3.71
N MET A 126 -9.03 4.66 -2.76
CA MET A 126 -7.99 3.65 -2.56
C MET A 126 -7.87 2.72 -3.76
N GLN A 127 -8.98 2.30 -4.34
CA GLN A 127 -8.97 1.45 -5.53
C GLN A 127 -8.35 2.13 -6.75
N ALA A 128 -8.47 3.46 -6.85
CA ALA A 128 -7.95 4.22 -7.98
C ALA A 128 -6.45 4.55 -7.86
N ILE A 129 -5.95 4.80 -6.64
CA ILE A 129 -4.58 5.31 -6.42
C ILE A 129 -3.62 4.21 -5.98
N VAL A 130 -4.13 3.20 -5.27
CA VAL A 130 -3.29 2.11 -4.75
C VAL A 130 -3.15 1.01 -5.79
N PRO A 131 -1.91 0.61 -6.15
CA PRO A 131 -1.69 -0.56 -6.98
C PRO A 131 -2.47 -1.76 -6.45
N TYR A 132 -3.10 -2.54 -7.33
CA TYR A 132 -4.10 -3.54 -6.96
C TYR A 132 -3.63 -4.51 -5.87
N ARG A 133 -2.34 -4.88 -5.89
CA ARG A 133 -1.71 -5.81 -4.93
C ARG A 133 -1.53 -5.22 -3.52
N LEU A 134 -1.58 -3.91 -3.38
CA LEU A 134 -1.40 -3.19 -2.12
C LEU A 134 -2.72 -2.62 -1.57
N ARG A 135 -3.86 -2.84 -2.26
CA ARG A 135 -5.17 -2.27 -1.86
C ARG A 135 -5.58 -2.68 -0.46
N GLY A 136 -5.45 -3.97 -0.12
CA GLY A 136 -5.73 -4.45 1.25
C GLY A 136 -4.84 -3.78 2.30
N THR A 137 -3.54 -3.67 2.02
CA THR A 137 -2.60 -2.97 2.92
C THR A 137 -2.92 -1.48 3.03
N GLY A 138 -3.32 -0.84 1.92
CA GLY A 138 -3.71 0.58 1.89
C GLY A 138 -4.93 0.87 2.76
N THR A 139 -5.97 0.05 2.63
CA THR A 139 -7.18 0.16 3.45
C THR A 139 -6.87 -0.11 4.93
N ALA A 140 -6.12 -1.17 5.23
CA ALA A 140 -5.70 -1.48 6.60
C ALA A 140 -4.90 -0.34 7.25
N LEU A 141 -4.02 0.30 6.47
CA LEU A 141 -3.23 1.44 6.95
C LEU A 141 -4.13 2.61 7.36
N ILE A 142 -5.09 3.00 6.52
CA ILE A 142 -6.01 4.10 6.83
C ILE A 142 -6.81 3.75 8.08
N THR A 143 -7.38 2.55 8.13
CA THR A 143 -8.16 2.08 9.29
C THR A 143 -7.33 2.14 10.56
N LEU A 144 -6.09 1.61 10.53
CA LEU A 144 -5.17 1.66 11.67
C LEU A 144 -4.95 3.10 12.16
N TYR A 145 -4.64 4.02 11.26
CA TYR A 145 -4.35 5.41 11.62
C TYR A 145 -5.57 6.16 12.14
N ILE A 146 -6.75 5.94 11.56
CA ILE A 146 -8.00 6.56 12.03
C ILE A 146 -8.35 6.06 13.44
N PHE A 147 -8.35 4.74 13.64
CA PHE A 147 -8.77 4.14 14.91
C PHE A 147 -7.69 4.28 15.98
N PHE A 148 -6.43 3.96 15.65
CA PHE A 148 -5.38 3.91 16.66
C PHE A 148 -4.87 5.31 17.02
N ILE A 149 -4.50 6.14 16.04
CA ILE A 149 -4.01 7.49 16.34
C ILE A 149 -5.16 8.42 16.67
N GLY A 150 -6.18 8.48 15.82
CA GLY A 150 -7.31 9.37 16.00
C GLY A 150 -8.19 8.93 17.20
N GLY A 151 -8.70 7.72 17.18
CA GLY A 151 -9.62 7.22 18.19
C GLY A 151 -8.99 7.10 19.57
N THR A 152 -7.81 6.49 19.68
CA THR A 152 -7.11 6.36 20.97
C THR A 152 -6.65 7.73 21.49
N GLY A 153 -6.11 8.59 20.62
CA GLY A 153 -5.70 9.93 21.01
C GLY A 153 -6.88 10.78 21.50
N GLY A 154 -7.99 10.77 20.77
CA GLY A 154 -9.23 11.43 21.18
C GLY A 154 -9.80 10.86 22.47
N GLY A 155 -9.80 9.53 22.62
CA GLY A 155 -10.25 8.83 23.82
C GLY A 155 -9.46 9.22 25.06
N LEU A 156 -8.12 9.28 24.95
CA LEU A 156 -7.25 9.71 26.06
C LEU A 156 -7.53 11.16 26.46
N ILE A 157 -7.68 12.07 25.50
CA ILE A 157 -8.03 13.46 25.79
C ILE A 157 -9.41 13.55 26.45
N SER A 158 -10.41 12.82 25.95
CA SER A 158 -11.72 12.76 26.57
C SER A 158 -11.66 12.28 28.01
N PHE A 159 -10.94 11.19 28.27
CA PHE A 159 -10.78 10.64 29.61
C PHE A 159 -10.12 11.64 30.57
N MET A 160 -9.12 12.40 30.09
CA MET A 160 -8.41 13.37 30.94
C MET A 160 -9.21 14.62 31.27
N PHE A 161 -10.11 15.05 30.38
CA PHE A 161 -10.72 16.39 30.48
C PHE A 161 -12.25 16.39 30.55
N ALA A 162 -12.94 15.26 30.28
CA ALA A 162 -14.40 15.23 30.26
C ALA A 162 -15.03 15.59 31.62
N ASP A 163 -14.43 15.14 32.71
CA ASP A 163 -14.91 15.44 34.07
C ASP A 163 -14.74 16.91 34.47
N SER A 164 -13.66 17.55 33.98
CA SER A 164 -13.34 18.94 34.33
C SER A 164 -13.99 19.97 33.39
N TRP A 165 -14.10 19.66 32.10
CA TRP A 165 -14.67 20.57 31.09
C TRP A 165 -16.13 20.26 30.75
N GLY A 166 -16.60 19.10 31.16
CA GLY A 166 -17.90 18.57 30.78
C GLY A 166 -18.00 18.05 29.35
N PRO A 167 -19.02 17.22 29.04
CA PRO A 167 -19.16 16.56 27.73
C PRO A 167 -19.25 17.54 26.55
N ARG A 168 -19.95 18.66 26.74
CA ARG A 168 -20.14 19.70 25.72
C ARG A 168 -18.82 20.32 25.25
N VAL A 169 -18.03 20.85 26.18
CA VAL A 169 -16.77 21.54 25.88
C VAL A 169 -15.77 20.56 25.31
N THR A 170 -15.64 19.37 25.92
CA THR A 170 -14.72 18.32 25.47
C THR A 170 -15.05 17.88 24.03
N THR A 171 -16.33 17.66 23.70
CA THR A 171 -16.75 17.32 22.34
C THR A 171 -16.39 18.43 21.35
N LEU A 172 -16.69 19.69 21.66
CA LEU A 172 -16.41 20.80 20.75
C LEU A 172 -14.89 21.00 20.51
N VAL A 173 -14.10 20.89 21.58
CA VAL A 173 -12.62 21.01 21.49
C VAL A 173 -11.99 19.87 20.67
N LEU A 174 -12.57 18.68 20.72
CA LEU A 174 -12.09 17.54 19.93
C LEU A 174 -12.60 17.56 18.49
N THR A 175 -13.89 17.84 18.28
CA THR A 175 -14.51 17.67 16.95
C THR A 175 -14.26 18.86 16.01
N VAL A 176 -14.36 20.09 16.52
CA VAL A 176 -14.24 21.27 15.65
C VAL A 176 -12.84 21.43 15.06
N PRO A 177 -11.74 21.45 15.85
CA PRO A 177 -10.40 21.55 15.30
C PRO A 177 -10.05 20.33 14.43
N SER A 178 -10.44 19.12 14.83
CA SER A 178 -10.13 17.90 14.08
C SER A 178 -10.79 17.90 12.70
N ALA A 179 -12.05 18.34 12.59
CA ALA A 179 -12.75 18.47 11.32
C ALA A 179 -12.16 19.58 10.44
N LEU A 180 -11.81 20.73 11.01
CA LEU A 180 -11.17 21.83 10.27
C LEU A 180 -9.80 21.43 9.75
N ILE A 181 -8.95 20.85 10.60
CA ILE A 181 -7.60 20.42 10.22
C ILE A 181 -7.67 19.28 9.20
N GLY A 182 -8.49 18.25 9.47
CA GLY A 182 -8.67 17.12 8.57
C GLY A 182 -9.22 17.55 7.21
N GLY A 183 -10.25 18.39 7.20
CA GLY A 183 -10.85 18.96 5.99
C GLY A 183 -9.85 19.79 5.19
N TRP A 184 -9.06 20.65 5.84
CA TRP A 184 -8.04 21.46 5.19
C TRP A 184 -6.90 20.63 4.57
N ILE A 185 -6.42 19.59 5.29
CA ILE A 185 -5.42 18.68 4.77
C ILE A 185 -5.94 17.98 3.52
N MET A 186 -7.17 17.45 3.55
CA MET A 186 -7.81 16.78 2.41
C MET A 186 -8.00 17.74 1.23
N TYR A 187 -8.48 18.94 1.49
CA TYR A 187 -8.69 19.96 0.46
C TYR A 187 -7.37 20.33 -0.23
N ARG A 188 -6.33 20.62 0.54
CA ARG A 188 -5.00 20.93 -0.01
C ARG A 188 -4.35 19.76 -0.73
N GLY A 189 -4.56 18.54 -0.24
CA GLY A 189 -4.01 17.32 -0.83
C GLY A 189 -4.61 16.94 -2.17
N ALA A 190 -5.81 17.40 -2.48
CA ALA A 190 -6.51 17.13 -3.73
C ALA A 190 -5.69 17.48 -5.00
N ARG A 191 -4.78 18.44 -4.90
CA ARG A 191 -3.89 18.84 -6.01
C ARG A 191 -2.95 17.71 -6.49
N HIS A 192 -2.67 16.73 -5.66
CA HIS A 192 -1.73 15.64 -5.98
C HIS A 192 -2.38 14.46 -6.70
N ILE A 193 -3.72 14.35 -6.62
CA ILE A 193 -4.44 13.18 -7.10
C ILE A 193 -4.28 12.90 -8.60
N ARG A 194 -4.23 13.96 -9.43
CA ARG A 194 -4.05 13.79 -10.89
C ARG A 194 -2.70 13.18 -11.23
N GLY A 195 -1.63 13.62 -10.55
CA GLY A 195 -0.29 13.07 -10.74
C GLY A 195 -0.21 11.60 -10.30
N ASP A 196 -0.79 11.28 -9.15
CA ASP A 196 -0.78 9.91 -8.62
C ASP A 196 -1.68 8.96 -9.47
N LEU A 197 -2.80 9.46 -10.03
CA LEU A 197 -3.66 8.70 -10.94
C LEU A 197 -3.00 8.48 -12.31
N SER A 198 -2.32 9.50 -12.88
CA SER A 198 -1.69 9.38 -14.19
C SER A 198 -0.57 8.34 -14.20
N LEU A 199 0.16 8.20 -13.10
CA LEU A 199 1.18 7.17 -12.95
C LEU A 199 0.59 5.75 -12.97
N ASN A 200 -0.53 5.53 -12.26
CA ASN A 200 -1.21 4.24 -12.27
C ASN A 200 -1.86 3.91 -13.62
N VAL A 201 -2.42 4.92 -14.31
CA VAL A 201 -3.03 4.74 -15.64
C VAL A 201 -1.96 4.41 -16.68
N GLN A 202 -0.81 5.09 -16.65
CA GLN A 202 0.31 4.76 -17.54
C GLN A 202 0.79 3.32 -17.31
N GLU A 203 0.95 2.90 -16.04
CA GLU A 203 1.37 1.52 -15.72
C GLU A 203 0.37 0.48 -16.26
N LEU A 204 -0.94 0.76 -16.18
CA LEU A 204 -1.99 -0.12 -16.72
C LEU A 204 -2.03 -0.14 -18.25
N LEU A 205 -1.89 1.02 -18.90
CA LEU A 205 -1.88 1.11 -20.37
C LEU A 205 -0.65 0.42 -20.95
N ASP A 206 0.50 0.64 -20.34
CA ASP A 206 1.73 -0.04 -20.73
C ASP A 206 1.62 -1.57 -20.57
N GLU A 207 0.95 -2.06 -19.50
CA GLU A 207 0.71 -3.49 -19.29
C GLU A 207 -0.26 -4.06 -20.33
N GLN A 208 -1.32 -3.31 -20.71
CA GLN A 208 -2.26 -3.69 -21.76
C GLN A 208 -1.63 -3.71 -23.16
N ASP A 209 -0.79 -2.72 -23.47
CA ASP A 209 -0.11 -2.66 -24.77
C ASP A 209 0.88 -3.80 -24.94
N GLU A 210 1.51 -4.24 -23.86
CA GLU A 210 2.40 -5.41 -23.90
C GLU A 210 1.66 -6.73 -23.94
N GLN A 211 0.52 -6.85 -23.26
CA GLN A 211 -0.34 -8.02 -23.43
C GLN A 211 -0.84 -8.13 -24.88
N ARG A 212 -1.23 -7.01 -25.50
CA ARG A 212 -1.60 -6.99 -26.93
C ARG A 212 -0.45 -7.38 -27.86
N ARG A 213 0.80 -6.98 -27.52
CA ARG A 213 1.99 -7.41 -28.27
C ARG A 213 2.30 -8.90 -28.04
N ALA A 214 2.02 -9.42 -26.85
CA ALA A 214 2.16 -10.84 -26.52
C ALA A 214 1.15 -11.73 -27.22
N ASP A 215 -0.08 -11.22 -27.42
CA ASP A 215 -1.17 -11.92 -28.13
C ASP A 215 -1.05 -11.76 -29.67
N GLY A 216 -0.17 -10.85 -30.14
CA GLY A 216 0.16 -10.67 -31.54
C GLY A 216 1.54 -11.28 -31.88
N ASP A 217 1.90 -11.36 -33.16
CA ASP A 217 3.18 -11.92 -33.66
C ASP A 217 4.50 -11.17 -33.22
N GLY A 218 4.43 -10.38 -32.15
CA GLY A 218 5.57 -9.67 -31.59
C GLY A 218 6.30 -10.46 -30.50
N GLU A 219 7.62 -10.64 -30.62
CA GLU A 219 8.48 -11.20 -29.57
C GLU A 219 8.38 -10.37 -28.29
N VAL A 220 7.80 -10.95 -27.23
CA VAL A 220 7.79 -10.33 -25.90
C VAL A 220 9.15 -10.49 -25.25
N PRO A 221 9.84 -9.40 -24.84
CA PRO A 221 11.11 -9.50 -24.12
C PRO A 221 11.01 -10.34 -22.85
N ALA A 222 12.05 -11.12 -22.56
CA ALA A 222 12.11 -11.90 -21.33
C ALA A 222 12.12 -10.99 -20.09
N LEU A 223 12.83 -9.86 -20.17
CA LEU A 223 12.87 -8.85 -19.10
C LEU A 223 12.76 -7.45 -19.71
N GLN A 224 11.96 -6.59 -19.10
CA GLN A 224 11.90 -5.16 -19.44
C GLN A 224 12.01 -4.30 -18.18
N ILE A 225 12.78 -3.24 -18.32
CA ILE A 225 12.96 -2.17 -17.34
C ILE A 225 12.55 -0.87 -17.99
N ASN A 226 11.57 -0.17 -17.46
CA ASN A 226 11.10 1.11 -18.00
C ASN A 226 11.16 2.20 -16.92
N ASN A 227 11.87 3.29 -17.22
CA ASN A 227 11.95 4.54 -16.43
C ASN A 227 12.24 4.31 -14.93
N LEU A 228 13.23 3.46 -14.62
CA LEU A 228 13.50 3.00 -13.27
C LEU A 228 14.30 4.02 -12.46
N ASP A 229 13.70 4.58 -11.41
CA ASP A 229 14.35 5.41 -10.40
C ASP A 229 14.47 4.65 -9.09
N PHE A 230 15.64 4.67 -8.46
CA PHE A 230 15.87 4.02 -7.18
C PHE A 230 16.76 4.85 -6.26
N SER A 231 16.38 4.93 -4.97
CA SER A 231 17.14 5.63 -3.94
C SER A 231 17.35 4.75 -2.70
N TYR A 232 18.50 4.91 -2.07
CA TYR A 232 18.77 4.45 -0.71
C TYR A 232 18.50 5.61 0.26
N GLY A 233 17.36 5.56 0.97
CA GLY A 233 16.95 6.70 1.80
C GLY A 233 16.77 7.97 0.97
N SER A 234 17.56 9.01 1.25
CA SER A 234 17.55 10.28 0.53
C SER A 234 18.48 10.33 -0.71
N VAL A 235 19.32 9.32 -0.91
CA VAL A 235 20.31 9.30 -1.99
C VAL A 235 19.76 8.53 -3.18
N GLN A 236 19.49 9.23 -4.29
CA GLN A 236 19.11 8.59 -5.55
C GLN A 236 20.33 8.00 -6.25
N VAL A 237 20.21 6.74 -6.68
CA VAL A 237 21.30 5.97 -7.33
C VAL A 237 20.95 5.60 -8.75
N LEU A 238 19.68 5.34 -9.06
CA LEU A 238 19.23 5.05 -10.43
C LEU A 238 18.33 6.20 -10.89
N PHE A 239 18.57 6.64 -12.11
CA PHE A 239 17.89 7.75 -12.75
C PHE A 239 17.39 7.30 -14.11
N ASP A 240 16.08 7.17 -14.27
CA ASP A 240 15.39 6.90 -15.53
C ASP A 240 16.00 5.74 -16.36
N VAL A 241 16.38 4.65 -15.67
CA VAL A 241 17.02 3.49 -16.32
C VAL A 241 15.98 2.72 -17.12
N ALA A 242 16.27 2.49 -18.40
CA ALA A 242 15.43 1.72 -19.31
C ALA A 242 16.29 0.80 -20.19
N PHE A 243 15.90 -0.47 -20.27
CA PHE A 243 16.45 -1.47 -21.19
C PHE A 243 15.56 -2.72 -21.23
N GLU A 244 15.77 -3.55 -22.24
CA GLU A 244 15.09 -4.84 -22.34
C GLU A 244 16.11 -5.95 -22.64
N VAL A 245 15.72 -7.19 -22.31
CA VAL A 245 16.48 -8.42 -22.60
C VAL A 245 15.54 -9.39 -23.30
N LYS A 246 15.89 -9.81 -24.50
CA LYS A 246 15.10 -10.78 -25.26
C LYS A 246 15.34 -12.19 -24.76
N LYS A 247 14.44 -13.11 -25.11
CA LYS A 247 14.61 -14.52 -24.79
C LYS A 247 15.90 -15.07 -25.44
N GLY A 248 16.77 -15.68 -24.64
CA GLY A 248 18.06 -16.22 -25.09
C GLY A 248 19.15 -15.17 -25.26
N GLU A 249 18.90 -13.89 -24.98
CA GLU A 249 19.88 -12.82 -25.06
C GLU A 249 20.73 -12.74 -23.80
N THR A 250 22.01 -12.40 -23.97
CA THR A 250 22.92 -12.05 -22.89
C THR A 250 23.22 -10.56 -22.91
N LEU A 251 22.76 -9.82 -21.88
CA LEU A 251 23.02 -8.39 -21.73
C LEU A 251 24.12 -8.13 -20.71
N ALA A 252 25.15 -7.38 -21.08
CA ALA A 252 26.23 -6.95 -20.20
C ALA A 252 25.99 -5.52 -19.69
N LEU A 253 25.95 -5.34 -18.33
CA LEU A 253 25.91 -4.04 -17.70
C LEU A 253 27.33 -3.54 -17.42
N LEU A 254 27.81 -2.56 -18.19
CA LEU A 254 29.14 -1.98 -18.05
C LEU A 254 29.08 -0.65 -17.28
N GLY A 255 30.17 -0.31 -16.62
CA GLY A 255 30.30 0.95 -15.87
C GLY A 255 31.31 0.85 -14.72
N THR A 256 31.70 1.99 -14.18
CA THR A 256 32.63 2.09 -13.04
C THR A 256 32.01 1.52 -11.73
N ASN A 257 32.84 1.32 -10.72
CA ASN A 257 32.32 0.97 -9.40
C ASN A 257 31.47 2.13 -8.86
N GLY A 258 30.30 1.80 -8.31
CA GLY A 258 29.34 2.81 -7.88
C GLY A 258 28.34 3.27 -8.96
N ALA A 259 28.47 2.88 -10.23
CA ALA A 259 27.54 3.26 -11.30
C ALA A 259 26.11 2.67 -11.20
N GLY A 260 25.78 1.99 -10.12
CA GLY A 260 24.43 1.46 -9.91
C GLY A 260 24.16 0.05 -10.45
N LYS A 261 25.15 -0.64 -11.07
CA LYS A 261 24.96 -1.99 -11.65
C LYS A 261 24.34 -3.00 -10.66
N SER A 262 24.90 -3.12 -9.48
CA SER A 262 24.39 -4.02 -8.43
C SER A 262 23.03 -3.57 -7.90
N THR A 263 22.75 -2.27 -7.96
CA THR A 263 21.45 -1.70 -7.57
C THR A 263 20.36 -2.07 -8.58
N ILE A 264 20.68 -2.05 -9.89
CA ILE A 264 19.76 -2.52 -10.95
C ILE A 264 19.40 -3.99 -10.70
N LEU A 265 20.40 -4.86 -10.52
CA LEU A 265 20.17 -6.29 -10.24
C LEU A 265 19.36 -6.50 -8.95
N ARG A 266 19.63 -5.70 -7.91
CA ARG A 266 18.88 -5.72 -6.66
C ARG A 266 17.40 -5.34 -6.86
N VAL A 267 17.11 -4.38 -7.72
CA VAL A 267 15.72 -4.00 -8.04
C VAL A 267 15.04 -5.08 -8.88
N ILE A 268 15.73 -5.65 -9.88
CA ILE A 268 15.21 -6.74 -10.71
C ILE A 268 14.87 -7.95 -9.87
N SER A 269 15.71 -8.35 -8.92
CA SER A 269 15.46 -9.49 -8.03
C SER A 269 14.40 -9.22 -6.94
N GLY A 270 13.91 -7.98 -6.81
CA GLY A 270 12.91 -7.60 -5.82
C GLY A 270 13.45 -7.29 -4.43
N LEU A 271 14.78 -7.31 -4.24
CA LEU A 271 15.45 -6.91 -3.00
C LEU A 271 15.50 -5.39 -2.81
N GLY A 272 15.19 -4.63 -3.84
CA GLY A 272 14.98 -3.19 -3.85
C GLY A 272 13.66 -2.86 -4.52
N VAL A 273 12.96 -1.87 -3.98
CA VAL A 273 11.70 -1.40 -4.53
C VAL A 273 11.92 -0.01 -5.12
N PRO A 274 11.72 0.19 -6.43
CA PRO A 274 11.93 1.47 -7.08
C PRO A 274 10.90 2.50 -6.63
N GLN A 275 11.26 3.77 -6.67
CA GLN A 275 10.36 4.90 -6.45
C GLN A 275 9.50 5.16 -7.67
N ARG A 276 10.05 4.95 -8.87
CA ARG A 276 9.38 5.11 -10.16
C ARG A 276 9.85 4.01 -11.10
N GLY A 277 9.05 3.73 -12.12
CA GLY A 277 9.37 2.79 -13.18
C GLY A 277 8.84 1.39 -12.93
N VAL A 278 9.00 0.55 -13.95
CA VAL A 278 8.37 -0.77 -14.04
C VAL A 278 9.42 -1.82 -14.38
N VAL A 279 9.31 -2.97 -13.72
CA VAL A 279 10.05 -4.21 -14.03
C VAL A 279 9.04 -5.25 -14.51
N ARG A 280 9.23 -5.78 -15.72
CA ARG A 280 8.39 -6.82 -16.31
C ARG A 280 9.19 -8.06 -16.65
N LEU A 281 8.56 -9.21 -16.47
CA LEU A 281 9.06 -10.51 -16.85
C LEU A 281 8.04 -11.15 -17.80
N HIS A 282 8.46 -11.45 -19.04
CA HIS A 282 7.56 -11.98 -20.08
C HIS A 282 6.27 -11.17 -20.22
N GLY A 283 6.36 -9.83 -20.32
CA GLY A 283 5.23 -8.91 -20.40
C GLY A 283 4.45 -8.70 -19.07
N ARG A 284 4.72 -9.50 -18.02
CA ARG A 284 4.01 -9.42 -16.74
C ARG A 284 4.72 -8.51 -15.76
N THR A 285 4.03 -7.50 -15.25
CA THR A 285 4.59 -6.58 -14.22
C THR A 285 4.93 -7.31 -12.93
N VAL A 286 6.20 -7.27 -12.55
CA VAL A 286 6.74 -7.85 -11.32
C VAL A 286 7.34 -6.82 -10.36
N THR A 287 7.23 -5.51 -10.66
CA THR A 287 7.84 -4.39 -9.90
C THR A 287 7.62 -4.51 -8.39
N TYR A 288 6.44 -4.96 -7.98
CA TYR A 288 6.03 -5.04 -6.59
C TYR A 288 5.91 -6.45 -6.04
N SER A 289 6.34 -7.42 -6.83
CA SER A 289 6.36 -8.82 -6.39
C SER A 289 7.47 -9.03 -5.37
N SER A 290 7.23 -9.94 -4.42
CA SER A 290 8.26 -10.34 -3.45
C SER A 290 9.43 -11.05 -4.14
N PRO A 291 10.63 -11.01 -3.56
CA PRO A 291 11.78 -11.77 -4.10
C PRO A 291 11.48 -13.27 -4.28
N GLN A 292 10.72 -13.85 -3.37
CA GLN A 292 10.31 -15.26 -3.43
C GLN A 292 9.42 -15.54 -4.64
N LEU A 293 8.48 -14.65 -4.96
CA LEU A 293 7.64 -14.82 -6.14
C LEU A 293 8.45 -14.63 -7.42
N ARG A 294 9.35 -13.64 -7.47
CA ARG A 294 10.23 -13.43 -8.65
C ARG A 294 11.16 -14.61 -8.87
N SER A 295 11.70 -15.19 -7.81
CA SER A 295 12.49 -16.41 -7.88
C SER A 295 11.68 -17.57 -8.49
N ARG A 296 10.44 -17.78 -8.04
CA ARG A 296 9.53 -18.80 -8.63
C ARG A 296 9.16 -18.52 -10.09
N LEU A 297 9.20 -17.27 -10.51
CA LEU A 297 8.95 -16.85 -11.90
C LEU A 297 10.21 -16.96 -12.79
N GLY A 298 11.36 -17.39 -12.24
CA GLY A 298 12.60 -17.61 -12.97
C GLY A 298 13.65 -16.52 -12.82
N ILE A 299 13.43 -15.45 -12.04
CA ILE A 299 14.46 -14.45 -11.78
C ILE A 299 15.37 -14.93 -10.67
N GLN A 300 16.58 -15.34 -11.01
CA GLN A 300 17.60 -15.72 -10.05
C GLN A 300 18.74 -14.71 -10.04
N GLN A 301 19.23 -14.37 -8.85
CA GLN A 301 20.39 -13.50 -8.68
C GLN A 301 21.56 -14.26 -8.06
N LEU A 302 22.69 -14.25 -8.74
CA LEU A 302 23.94 -14.74 -8.19
C LEU A 302 24.70 -13.57 -7.56
N PRO A 303 24.91 -13.57 -6.21
CA PRO A 303 25.68 -12.53 -5.55
C PRO A 303 27.17 -12.66 -5.91
N GLY A 304 27.85 -11.56 -6.24
CA GLY A 304 29.28 -11.55 -6.45
C GLY A 304 30.04 -11.97 -5.16
N GLY A 305 30.98 -12.91 -5.31
CA GLY A 305 31.97 -13.27 -4.29
C GLY A 305 31.52 -14.19 -3.13
N LYS A 306 30.22 -14.41 -2.89
CA LYS A 306 29.72 -15.25 -1.77
C LYS A 306 28.41 -15.97 -2.15
N GLY A 307 28.41 -16.67 -3.28
CA GLY A 307 27.21 -17.37 -3.76
C GLY A 307 26.95 -18.72 -3.13
N VAL A 308 27.78 -19.18 -2.18
CA VAL A 308 27.70 -20.52 -1.57
C VAL A 308 27.58 -20.45 -0.04
N PHE A 309 26.98 -21.47 0.53
CA PHE A 309 26.99 -21.69 2.00
C PHE A 309 28.26 -22.43 2.37
N GLY A 310 29.25 -21.72 2.90
CA GLY A 310 30.62 -22.24 3.12
C GLY A 310 30.65 -23.48 4.03
N ASP A 311 29.88 -23.51 5.08
CA ASP A 311 29.83 -24.59 6.07
C ASP A 311 29.08 -25.83 5.57
N MET A 312 28.32 -25.71 4.51
CA MET A 312 27.59 -26.81 3.89
C MET A 312 28.45 -27.52 2.84
N THR A 313 28.19 -28.83 2.66
CA THR A 313 28.79 -29.59 1.57
C THR A 313 28.26 -29.13 0.21
N VAL A 314 28.94 -29.53 -0.88
CA VAL A 314 28.46 -29.32 -2.26
C VAL A 314 27.01 -29.82 -2.42
N ARG A 315 26.77 -31.07 -1.98
CA ARG A 315 25.43 -31.65 -2.06
C ARG A 315 24.39 -30.85 -1.29
N GLN A 316 24.69 -30.41 -0.08
CA GLN A 316 23.78 -29.57 0.72
C GLN A 316 23.52 -28.22 0.06
N ASN A 317 24.54 -27.61 -0.53
CA ASN A 317 24.37 -26.37 -1.30
C ASN A 317 23.43 -26.56 -2.48
N LEU A 318 23.54 -27.67 -3.23
CA LEU A 318 22.64 -27.98 -4.34
C LEU A 318 21.20 -28.21 -3.86
N VAL A 319 21.00 -28.98 -2.78
CA VAL A 319 19.66 -29.16 -2.18
C VAL A 319 19.05 -27.81 -1.78
N MET A 320 19.83 -26.90 -1.21
CA MET A 320 19.38 -25.54 -0.89
C MET A 320 19.06 -24.72 -2.14
N GLY A 321 19.78 -24.93 -3.25
CA GLY A 321 19.45 -24.33 -4.55
C GLY A 321 18.07 -24.80 -5.05
N ALA A 322 17.77 -26.07 -4.94
CA ALA A 322 16.51 -26.67 -5.35
C ALA A 322 15.34 -26.47 -4.35
N TYR A 323 15.51 -25.63 -3.31
CA TYR A 323 14.52 -25.48 -2.21
C TYR A 323 13.11 -25.10 -2.69
N VAL A 324 12.97 -24.40 -3.80
CA VAL A 324 11.67 -24.05 -4.40
C VAL A 324 10.90 -25.32 -4.79
N HIS A 325 11.58 -26.39 -5.18
CA HIS A 325 11.04 -27.68 -5.62
C HIS A 325 10.92 -28.71 -4.47
N ARG A 326 11.19 -28.33 -3.22
CA ARG A 326 11.27 -29.22 -2.05
C ARG A 326 10.05 -30.12 -1.81
N ALA A 327 8.90 -29.79 -2.40
CA ALA A 327 7.68 -30.60 -2.28
C ALA A 327 7.80 -31.95 -3.00
N ASP A 328 8.60 -32.01 -4.07
CA ASP A 328 8.87 -33.22 -4.86
C ASP A 328 10.35 -33.61 -4.76
N LYS A 329 10.64 -34.58 -3.91
CA LYS A 329 12.00 -35.07 -3.70
C LYS A 329 12.62 -35.73 -4.94
N ALA A 330 11.79 -36.41 -5.75
CA ALA A 330 12.25 -37.05 -6.98
C ALA A 330 12.67 -36.01 -8.03
N ASP A 331 11.89 -34.92 -8.15
CA ASP A 331 12.25 -33.79 -9.02
C ASP A 331 13.54 -33.10 -8.55
N VAL A 332 13.72 -32.89 -7.24
CA VAL A 332 14.95 -32.33 -6.69
C VAL A 332 16.17 -33.20 -7.02
N GLU A 333 16.07 -34.52 -6.85
CA GLU A 333 17.17 -35.43 -7.14
C GLU A 333 17.51 -35.45 -8.64
N ARG A 334 16.51 -35.49 -9.50
CA ARG A 334 16.70 -35.41 -10.96
C ARG A 334 17.44 -34.13 -11.35
N ARG A 335 16.97 -32.97 -10.91
CA ARG A 335 17.60 -31.67 -11.19
C ARG A 335 19.06 -31.60 -10.70
N ILE A 336 19.32 -32.14 -9.52
CA ILE A 336 20.69 -32.21 -9.00
C ILE A 336 21.57 -33.11 -9.88
N ALA A 337 21.05 -34.25 -10.37
CA ALA A 337 21.77 -35.11 -11.28
C ALA A 337 22.09 -34.39 -12.60
N ASP A 338 21.09 -33.73 -13.21
CA ASP A 338 21.24 -32.99 -14.45
C ASP A 338 22.32 -31.87 -14.32
N VAL A 339 22.31 -31.16 -13.19
CA VAL A 339 23.32 -30.12 -12.92
C VAL A 339 24.70 -30.70 -12.66
N LEU A 340 24.82 -31.85 -11.99
CA LEU A 340 26.09 -32.53 -11.77
C LEU A 340 26.69 -33.08 -13.07
N ASP A 341 25.87 -33.44 -14.04
CA ASP A 341 26.33 -33.82 -15.39
C ASP A 341 26.93 -32.62 -16.13
N LEU A 342 26.41 -31.42 -15.93
CA LEU A 342 26.98 -30.18 -16.48
C LEU A 342 28.28 -29.76 -15.77
N PHE A 343 28.47 -30.17 -14.51
CA PHE A 343 29.61 -29.82 -13.67
C PHE A 343 30.29 -31.05 -13.06
N PRO A 344 31.04 -31.88 -13.83
CA PRO A 344 31.65 -33.11 -13.36
C PRO A 344 32.59 -32.94 -12.16
N ASP A 345 33.26 -31.77 -12.05
CA ASP A 345 34.10 -31.45 -10.91
C ASP A 345 33.34 -31.40 -9.59
N LEU A 346 32.09 -30.98 -9.60
CA LEU A 346 31.20 -30.94 -8.44
C LEU A 346 30.69 -32.37 -8.11
N ALA A 347 30.45 -33.18 -9.13
CA ALA A 347 29.98 -34.56 -8.97
C ALA A 347 30.95 -35.39 -8.13
N ASN A 348 32.26 -35.18 -8.34
CA ASN A 348 33.32 -35.89 -7.60
C ASN A 348 33.59 -35.34 -6.19
N ARG A 349 32.92 -34.21 -5.81
CA ARG A 349 33.19 -33.48 -4.56
C ARG A 349 31.94 -33.26 -3.71
N GLN A 350 30.90 -34.05 -3.90
CA GLN A 350 29.60 -33.83 -3.27
C GLN A 350 29.65 -33.75 -1.73
N SER A 351 30.56 -34.49 -1.08
CA SER A 351 30.76 -34.49 0.36
C SER A 351 31.71 -33.39 0.87
N GLN A 352 32.42 -32.70 -0.03
CA GLN A 352 33.35 -31.66 0.32
C GLN A 352 32.61 -30.39 0.80
N ARG A 353 33.12 -29.74 1.87
CA ARG A 353 32.60 -28.45 2.32
C ARG A 353 32.96 -27.34 1.33
N ALA A 354 32.00 -26.44 1.04
CA ALA A 354 32.20 -25.37 0.08
C ALA A 354 33.33 -24.39 0.48
N VAL A 355 33.56 -24.18 1.79
CA VAL A 355 34.63 -23.30 2.27
C VAL A 355 36.05 -23.84 1.90
N SER A 356 36.21 -25.16 1.75
CA SER A 356 37.49 -25.80 1.40
C SER A 356 37.75 -25.86 -0.12
N MET A 357 36.83 -25.35 -0.93
CA MET A 357 36.95 -25.30 -2.39
C MET A 357 37.70 -24.04 -2.85
N SER A 358 38.35 -24.11 -4.01
CA SER A 358 38.95 -22.94 -4.63
C SER A 358 37.86 -21.89 -5.01
N GLY A 359 38.26 -20.62 -5.18
CA GLY A 359 37.32 -19.55 -5.57
C GLY A 359 36.57 -19.87 -6.86
N GLY A 360 37.24 -20.45 -7.87
CA GLY A 360 36.59 -20.86 -9.11
C GLY A 360 35.58 -22.01 -8.91
N GLN A 361 35.90 -22.98 -8.04
CA GLN A 361 34.98 -24.06 -7.71
C GLN A 361 33.76 -23.56 -6.91
N GLN A 362 33.97 -22.58 -6.02
CA GLN A 362 32.85 -21.92 -5.32
C GLN A 362 31.94 -21.16 -6.28
N GLN A 363 32.50 -20.48 -7.29
CA GLN A 363 31.71 -19.82 -8.33
C GLN A 363 30.94 -20.82 -9.20
N MET A 364 31.57 -21.95 -9.54
CA MET A 364 30.91 -23.05 -10.26
C MET A 364 29.73 -23.62 -9.44
N LEU A 365 29.92 -23.85 -8.15
CA LEU A 365 28.85 -24.31 -7.24
C LEU A 365 27.73 -23.27 -7.13
N ALA A 366 28.07 -22.00 -7.06
CA ALA A 366 27.09 -20.92 -7.01
C ALA A 366 26.26 -20.83 -8.30
N LEU A 367 26.89 -21.04 -9.47
CA LEU A 367 26.21 -21.11 -10.77
C LEU A 367 25.30 -22.36 -10.84
N ALA A 368 25.82 -23.51 -10.43
CA ALA A 368 25.07 -24.76 -10.35
C ALA A 368 23.78 -24.61 -9.53
N ARG A 369 23.82 -23.88 -8.41
CA ARG A 369 22.64 -23.58 -7.59
C ARG A 369 21.58 -22.76 -8.29
N VAL A 370 21.99 -21.85 -9.18
CA VAL A 370 21.05 -21.03 -9.97
C VAL A 370 20.33 -21.88 -11.01
N LEU A 371 21.05 -22.78 -11.69
CA LEU A 371 20.49 -23.65 -12.74
C LEU A 371 19.48 -24.69 -12.22
N LEU A 372 19.46 -24.99 -10.93
CA LEU A 372 18.46 -25.87 -10.31
C LEU A 372 17.03 -25.30 -10.32
N HIS A 373 16.86 -24.04 -10.71
CA HIS A 373 15.54 -23.41 -10.80
C HIS A 373 14.85 -23.62 -12.16
N GLU A 374 15.57 -23.98 -13.21
CA GLU A 374 15.01 -24.31 -14.52
C GLU A 374 14.36 -25.69 -14.48
#